data_f271ce671065d125a111c3e72cddc5a8
#
_entry.id   f271ce671065d125a111c3e72cddc5a8
#
_cell.length_a   1.000
_cell.length_b   1.000
_cell.length_c   1.000
_cell.angle_alpha   90.00
_cell.angle_beta   90.00
_cell.angle_gamma   90.00
#
_symmetry.space_group_name_H-M   'P 1'
#
loop_
_entity.id
_entity.type
_entity.pdbx_description
1 polymer ?
#
loop_
_entity_poly.entity_id
_entity_poly.type
_entity_poly.pdbx_seq_one_letter_code
_entity_poly.pdbx_strand_id
1 'polypeptide(L)'
;MNRYNDFLLDREFETLTNQIFRLVENGGRFTSDNTYVWDMSKKQDDEKPVTFEWDFTKKSDSIVDKLENLLKKLPKEKIQEYFFKFLDKIKLLPQKFRRKILVNYAAAFLSVASVSFLISVINNHKVDDKVVKEFVNVTKKASFDVSHKVVATVEGGYSDDRKDTGNYVEFELNGKMVKRFIGTKYGISAPVLMKYLGHLPKKEDMMNLSYETALEIYKDKYWDNQDMEKFCNQSVATIIYDGCVNQGIGGMKEVLRKVLNDNGIQISEDTSPFQSEYIKIINSLDQNQVFNTIKKYRKDRYHSAETAETHEGGWLNRLEKLEYVD
;
A
#
# COMPACT_ATOMS: atom_id res chain seq x y z
N MET A 1 -24.39 21.88 24.79
CA MET A 1 -24.41 21.81 23.31
C MET A 1 -25.88 21.81 22.89
N ASN A 2 -26.28 22.58 21.90
CA ASN A 2 -27.69 22.90 21.64
C ASN A 2 -28.31 21.76 20.79
N ARG A 3 -29.43 21.15 21.21
CA ARG A 3 -30.16 20.06 20.51
C ARG A 3 -30.35 20.29 19.01
N TYR A 4 -30.40 21.56 18.60
CA TYR A 4 -30.52 21.96 17.20
C TYR A 4 -29.22 21.67 16.41
N ASN A 5 -28.04 21.92 16.99
CA ASN A 5 -26.74 21.61 16.35
C ASN A 5 -26.53 20.10 16.24
N ASP A 6 -26.94 19.31 17.23
CA ASP A 6 -26.87 17.85 17.18
C ASP A 6 -27.72 17.28 16.03
N PHE A 7 -28.95 17.84 15.85
CA PHE A 7 -29.83 17.44 14.75
C PHE A 7 -29.24 17.74 13.36
N LEU A 8 -28.59 18.90 13.20
CA LEU A 8 -27.95 19.26 11.93
C LEU A 8 -26.75 18.33 11.62
N LEU A 9 -25.96 17.99 12.62
CA LEU A 9 -24.82 17.07 12.48
C LEU A 9 -25.27 15.64 12.14
N ASP A 10 -26.32 15.14 12.79
CA ASP A 10 -26.94 13.85 12.49
C ASP A 10 -27.42 13.80 11.03
N ARG A 11 -28.11 14.86 10.58
CA ARG A 11 -28.60 14.97 9.20
C ARG A 11 -27.48 15.03 8.18
N GLU A 12 -26.39 15.75 8.47
CA GLU A 12 -25.22 15.83 7.60
C GLU A 12 -24.52 14.47 7.50
N PHE A 13 -24.32 13.77 8.61
CA PHE A 13 -23.76 12.42 8.63
C PHE A 13 -24.61 11.43 7.82
N GLU A 14 -25.92 11.43 8.03
CA GLU A 14 -26.84 10.57 7.29
C GLU A 14 -26.82 10.89 5.79
N THR A 15 -26.77 12.17 5.43
CA THR A 15 -26.67 12.59 4.03
C THR A 15 -25.40 12.09 3.38
N LEU A 16 -24.24 12.29 4.02
CA LEU A 16 -22.94 11.83 3.51
C LEU A 16 -22.89 10.30 3.40
N THR A 17 -23.32 9.58 4.43
CA THR A 17 -23.33 8.11 4.41
C THR A 17 -24.31 7.57 3.37
N ASN A 18 -25.51 8.15 3.25
CA ASN A 18 -26.50 7.74 2.26
C ASN A 18 -26.04 8.00 0.82
N GLN A 19 -25.29 9.08 0.57
CA GLN A 19 -24.67 9.31 -0.75
C GLN A 19 -23.76 8.15 -1.13
N ILE A 20 -22.93 7.69 -0.21
CA ILE A 20 -22.01 6.57 -0.40
C ILE A 20 -22.77 5.27 -0.71
N PHE A 21 -23.78 4.96 0.09
CA PHE A 21 -24.52 3.69 -0.03
C PHE A 21 -25.42 3.66 -1.25
N ARG A 22 -26.04 4.79 -1.60
CA ARG A 22 -26.83 4.90 -2.85
C ARG A 22 -25.98 4.65 -4.10
N LEU A 23 -24.71 5.06 -4.11
CA LEU A 23 -23.79 4.78 -5.21
C LEU A 23 -23.58 3.26 -5.42
N VAL A 24 -23.70 2.45 -4.38
CA VAL A 24 -23.49 0.99 -4.43
C VAL A 24 -24.81 0.22 -4.68
N GLU A 25 -25.91 0.66 -4.07
CA GLU A 25 -27.20 -0.05 -4.12
C GLU A 25 -27.87 -0.01 -5.49
N ASN A 26 -27.63 1.03 -6.28
CA ASN A 26 -28.32 1.24 -7.54
C ASN A 26 -27.58 0.71 -8.80
N GLY A 27 -26.61 -0.20 -8.63
CA GLY A 27 -26.04 -0.94 -9.75
C GLY A 27 -24.99 -0.18 -10.57
N GLY A 28 -24.43 0.89 -10.04
CA GLY A 28 -23.30 1.57 -10.65
C GLY A 28 -22.07 0.66 -10.81
N ARG A 29 -21.27 0.93 -11.83
CA ARG A 29 -20.04 0.19 -12.13
C ARG A 29 -18.85 1.13 -12.09
N PHE A 30 -17.70 0.62 -11.66
CA PHE A 30 -16.42 1.29 -11.86
C PHE A 30 -15.97 1.11 -13.30
N THR A 31 -15.57 2.19 -13.93
CA THR A 31 -14.88 2.17 -15.21
C THR A 31 -13.38 1.92 -14.99
N SER A 32 -12.66 1.67 -16.09
CA SER A 32 -11.22 1.38 -16.07
C SER A 32 -10.35 2.52 -15.53
N ASP A 33 -10.89 3.75 -15.49
CA ASP A 33 -10.23 4.97 -15.00
C ASP A 33 -10.59 5.34 -13.55
N ASN A 34 -11.15 4.41 -12.78
CA ASN A 34 -11.65 4.62 -11.42
C ASN A 34 -12.85 5.57 -11.31
N THR A 35 -13.47 5.93 -12.42
CA THR A 35 -14.70 6.69 -12.42
C THR A 35 -15.87 5.76 -12.08
N TYR A 36 -16.70 6.16 -11.15
CA TYR A 36 -17.93 5.43 -10.85
C TYR A 36 -19.04 5.93 -11.76
N VAL A 37 -19.50 5.10 -12.68
CA VAL A 37 -20.59 5.41 -13.60
C VAL A 37 -21.87 4.77 -13.08
N TRP A 38 -22.87 5.60 -12.88
CA TRP A 38 -24.20 5.18 -12.52
C TRP A 38 -25.11 5.16 -13.75
N ASP A 39 -25.63 3.99 -14.07
CA ASP A 39 -26.58 3.79 -15.13
C ASP A 39 -28.01 3.90 -14.56
N MET A 40 -28.64 5.04 -14.76
CA MET A 40 -30.02 5.30 -14.33
C MET A 40 -31.06 4.71 -15.29
N SER A 41 -30.64 4.07 -16.41
CA SER A 41 -31.56 3.54 -17.44
C SER A 41 -32.44 2.38 -16.97
N LYS A 42 -32.21 1.85 -15.75
CA LYS A 42 -32.99 0.73 -15.20
C LYS A 42 -34.25 1.12 -14.43
N LYS A 43 -34.59 2.39 -14.31
CA LYS A 43 -35.69 2.83 -13.44
C LYS A 43 -36.74 3.76 -14.03
N GLN A 44 -36.66 4.22 -15.27
CA GLN A 44 -37.80 4.92 -15.88
C GLN A 44 -37.69 4.93 -17.43
N ASP A 45 -38.76 4.57 -18.09
CA ASP A 45 -38.97 4.77 -19.50
C ASP A 45 -38.92 6.29 -19.80
N ASP A 46 -38.22 6.66 -20.88
CA ASP A 46 -38.26 7.96 -21.55
C ASP A 46 -37.30 9.11 -21.18
N GLU A 47 -36.26 8.97 -20.35
CA GLU A 47 -35.25 10.02 -20.23
C GLU A 47 -33.84 9.54 -20.59
N LYS A 48 -33.05 10.43 -21.26
CA LYS A 48 -31.65 10.15 -21.61
C LYS A 48 -30.85 9.75 -20.38
N PRO A 49 -29.97 8.74 -20.46
CA PRO A 49 -29.17 8.29 -19.34
C PRO A 49 -28.31 9.46 -18.81
N VAL A 50 -28.56 9.86 -17.58
CA VAL A 50 -27.69 10.80 -16.87
C VAL A 50 -26.56 9.98 -16.27
N THR A 51 -25.36 10.11 -16.84
CA THR A 51 -24.14 9.56 -16.30
C THR A 51 -23.60 10.49 -15.23
N PHE A 52 -23.49 10.02 -14.00
CA PHE A 52 -22.76 10.69 -12.95
C PHE A 52 -21.35 10.07 -12.86
N GLU A 53 -20.35 10.85 -13.24
CA GLU A 53 -18.95 10.45 -13.09
C GLU A 53 -18.43 10.91 -11.72
N TRP A 54 -17.99 9.95 -10.91
CA TRP A 54 -17.36 10.22 -9.62
C TRP A 54 -15.90 9.81 -9.68
N ASP A 55 -15.02 10.79 -9.67
CA ASP A 55 -13.58 10.59 -9.60
C ASP A 55 -13.13 10.50 -8.14
N PHE A 56 -12.82 9.30 -7.69
CA PHE A 56 -12.30 9.06 -6.34
C PHE A 56 -10.88 9.63 -6.10
N THR A 57 -10.22 10.13 -7.16
CA THR A 57 -8.85 10.67 -7.08
C THR A 57 -8.80 12.16 -6.77
N LYS A 58 -9.89 12.91 -6.93
CA LYS A 58 -9.93 14.35 -6.65
C LYS A 58 -10.00 14.64 -5.16
N LYS A 59 -8.88 15.11 -4.63
CA LYS A 59 -8.60 15.32 -3.22
C LYS A 59 -9.38 16.43 -2.51
N SER A 60 -9.92 17.45 -3.22
CA SER A 60 -10.45 18.67 -2.62
C SER A 60 -11.94 18.65 -2.24
N ASP A 61 -12.72 17.69 -2.79
CA ASP A 61 -14.16 17.61 -2.56
C ASP A 61 -14.64 16.19 -2.18
N SER A 62 -13.75 15.34 -1.69
CA SER A 62 -14.13 13.96 -1.39
C SER A 62 -15.13 13.89 -0.22
N ILE A 63 -16.09 12.99 -0.32
CA ILE A 63 -17.02 12.69 0.78
C ILE A 63 -16.24 12.27 2.03
N VAL A 64 -15.08 11.65 1.85
CA VAL A 64 -14.18 11.23 2.94
C VAL A 64 -13.69 12.45 3.71
N ASP A 65 -13.23 13.50 3.03
CA ASP A 65 -12.75 14.73 3.69
C ASP A 65 -13.89 15.46 4.41
N LYS A 66 -15.10 15.45 3.81
CA LYS A 66 -16.30 16.01 4.44
C LYS A 66 -16.67 15.21 5.69
N LEU A 67 -16.62 13.89 5.63
CA LEU A 67 -16.87 13.02 6.77
C LEU A 67 -15.81 13.23 7.87
N GLU A 68 -14.53 13.29 7.51
CA GLU A 68 -13.46 13.57 8.46
C GLU A 68 -13.64 14.92 9.16
N ASN A 69 -13.97 15.98 8.40
CA ASN A 69 -14.23 17.30 8.94
C ASN A 69 -15.47 17.34 9.85
N LEU A 70 -16.49 16.54 9.55
CA LEU A 70 -17.66 16.37 10.39
C LEU A 70 -17.28 15.66 11.71
N LEU A 71 -16.57 14.52 11.61
CA LEU A 71 -16.16 13.73 12.77
C LEU A 71 -15.25 14.52 13.73
N LYS A 72 -14.36 15.39 13.22
CA LYS A 72 -13.51 16.27 14.06
C LYS A 72 -14.31 17.25 14.93
N LYS A 73 -15.54 17.56 14.58
CA LYS A 73 -16.42 18.47 15.34
C LYS A 73 -17.24 17.76 16.40
N LEU A 74 -17.20 16.41 16.46
CA LEU A 74 -18.07 15.61 17.32
C LEU A 74 -17.41 15.23 18.64
N PRO A 75 -18.16 15.09 19.72
CA PRO A 75 -17.72 14.45 20.95
C PRO A 75 -17.49 12.94 20.72
N LYS A 76 -16.64 12.32 21.55
CA LYS A 76 -16.24 10.90 21.38
C LYS A 76 -17.43 9.93 21.35
N GLU A 77 -18.45 10.21 22.16
CA GLU A 77 -19.66 9.39 22.25
C GLU A 77 -20.45 9.40 20.94
N LYS A 78 -20.49 10.54 20.25
CA LYS A 78 -21.13 10.68 18.94
C LYS A 78 -20.30 10.02 17.84
N ILE A 79 -18.97 10.09 17.89
CA ILE A 79 -18.08 9.37 16.96
C ILE A 79 -18.37 7.87 17.06
N GLN A 80 -18.53 7.33 18.27
CA GLN A 80 -18.88 5.94 18.51
C GLN A 80 -20.21 5.57 17.86
N GLU A 81 -21.27 6.37 18.10
CA GLU A 81 -22.60 6.16 17.53
C GLU A 81 -22.56 6.15 15.99
N TYR A 82 -21.83 7.10 15.38
CA TYR A 82 -21.72 7.20 13.93
C TYR A 82 -20.88 6.09 13.32
N PHE A 83 -19.87 5.64 14.03
CA PHE A 83 -19.08 4.47 13.61
C PHE A 83 -19.96 3.21 13.56
N PHE A 84 -20.86 3.01 14.52
CA PHE A 84 -21.81 1.90 14.47
C PHE A 84 -22.80 2.03 13.33
N LYS A 85 -23.42 3.18 13.16
CA LYS A 85 -24.34 3.43 12.03
C LYS A 85 -23.65 3.12 10.70
N PHE A 86 -22.37 3.46 10.59
CA PHE A 86 -21.55 3.15 9.40
C PHE A 86 -21.33 1.64 9.23
N LEU A 87 -20.88 0.93 10.26
CA LEU A 87 -20.67 -0.52 10.23
C LEU A 87 -21.96 -1.29 9.93
N ASP A 88 -23.08 -0.89 10.49
CA ASP A 88 -24.39 -1.50 10.25
C ASP A 88 -24.83 -1.38 8.79
N LYS A 89 -24.55 -0.27 8.15
CA LYS A 89 -24.81 -0.11 6.73
C LYS A 89 -23.84 -0.92 5.87
N ILE A 90 -22.54 -0.95 6.21
CA ILE A 90 -21.53 -1.70 5.46
C ILE A 90 -21.82 -3.19 5.41
N LYS A 91 -22.33 -3.80 6.48
CA LYS A 91 -22.66 -5.23 6.51
C LYS A 91 -23.67 -5.64 5.43
N LEU A 92 -24.52 -4.71 4.99
CA LEU A 92 -25.53 -4.95 3.96
C LEU A 92 -24.95 -4.97 2.53
N LEU A 93 -23.71 -4.51 2.34
CA LEU A 93 -23.09 -4.43 1.04
C LEU A 93 -22.47 -5.75 0.58
N PRO A 94 -22.44 -6.04 -0.73
CA PRO A 94 -21.65 -7.13 -1.29
C PRO A 94 -20.18 -7.00 -0.92
N GLN A 95 -19.51 -8.13 -0.65
CA GLN A 95 -18.12 -8.18 -0.16
C GLN A 95 -17.14 -7.36 -1.01
N LYS A 96 -17.27 -7.41 -2.35
CA LYS A 96 -16.41 -6.68 -3.29
C LYS A 96 -16.44 -5.16 -3.11
N PHE A 97 -17.55 -4.59 -2.61
CA PHE A 97 -17.68 -3.16 -2.34
C PHE A 97 -17.31 -2.81 -0.90
N ARG A 98 -17.58 -3.72 0.03
CA ARG A 98 -17.34 -3.54 1.47
C ARG A 98 -15.90 -3.12 1.76
N ARG A 99 -14.91 -3.87 1.23
CA ARG A 99 -13.50 -3.58 1.45
C ARG A 99 -13.09 -2.21 0.90
N LYS A 100 -13.52 -1.85 -0.31
CA LYS A 100 -13.22 -0.53 -0.90
C LYS A 100 -13.73 0.61 -0.03
N ILE A 101 -14.95 0.49 0.48
CA ILE A 101 -15.56 1.48 1.36
C ILE A 101 -14.83 1.52 2.70
N LEU A 102 -14.53 0.36 3.30
CA LEU A 102 -13.79 0.30 4.56
C LEU A 102 -12.43 0.99 4.48
N VAL A 103 -11.63 0.73 3.44
CA VAL A 103 -10.31 1.36 3.28
C VAL A 103 -10.43 2.89 3.25
N ASN A 104 -11.40 3.43 2.50
CA ASN A 104 -11.53 4.87 2.35
C ASN A 104 -12.09 5.55 3.61
N TYR A 105 -13.05 4.92 4.29
CA TYR A 105 -13.75 5.54 5.44
C TYR A 105 -13.14 5.19 6.79
N ALA A 106 -12.46 4.04 6.92
CA ALA A 106 -11.69 3.74 8.12
C ALA A 106 -10.68 4.84 8.43
N ALA A 107 -10.05 5.41 7.41
CA ALA A 107 -9.11 6.52 7.56
C ALA A 107 -9.77 7.76 8.21
N ALA A 108 -11.01 8.11 7.83
CA ALA A 108 -11.73 9.23 8.41
C ALA A 108 -12.04 9.01 9.90
N PHE A 109 -12.45 7.81 10.31
CA PHE A 109 -12.67 7.49 11.71
C PHE A 109 -11.36 7.44 12.51
N LEU A 110 -10.28 6.91 11.91
CA LEU A 110 -8.97 6.83 12.55
C LEU A 110 -8.30 8.19 12.74
N SER A 111 -8.67 9.19 11.94
CA SER A 111 -8.16 10.57 12.13
C SER A 111 -8.67 11.21 13.42
N VAL A 112 -9.77 10.71 14.00
CA VAL A 112 -10.44 11.27 15.20
C VAL A 112 -10.47 10.29 16.37
N ALA A 113 -10.21 9.00 16.16
CA ALA A 113 -10.26 7.96 17.17
C ALA A 113 -9.15 6.92 16.98
N SER A 114 -8.58 6.41 18.08
CA SER A 114 -7.57 5.36 17.98
C SER A 114 -8.17 4.02 17.54
N VAL A 115 -7.35 3.18 16.90
CA VAL A 115 -7.74 1.81 16.54
C VAL A 115 -8.23 1.04 17.75
N SER A 116 -7.55 1.14 18.89
CA SER A 116 -7.94 0.48 20.14
C SER A 116 -9.31 0.91 20.63
N PHE A 117 -9.63 2.19 20.51
CA PHE A 117 -10.96 2.70 20.86
C PHE A 117 -12.03 2.10 19.92
N LEU A 118 -11.79 2.13 18.61
CA LEU A 118 -12.75 1.59 17.64
C LEU A 118 -12.95 0.07 17.81
N ILE A 119 -11.88 -0.69 18.08
CA ILE A 119 -11.97 -2.13 18.39
C ILE A 119 -12.75 -2.37 19.69
N SER A 120 -12.52 -1.58 20.74
CA SER A 120 -13.30 -1.70 21.99
C SER A 120 -14.79 -1.46 21.77
N VAL A 121 -15.10 -0.48 20.94
CA VAL A 121 -16.46 -0.17 20.52
C VAL A 121 -17.09 -1.35 19.78
N ILE A 122 -16.40 -1.92 18.83
CA ILE A 122 -16.82 -3.11 18.04
C ILE A 122 -17.14 -4.30 18.97
N ASN A 123 -16.23 -4.61 19.91
CA ASN A 123 -16.38 -5.75 20.82
C ASN A 123 -17.61 -5.62 21.74
N ASN A 124 -18.02 -4.40 22.05
CA ASN A 124 -19.17 -4.15 22.94
C ASN A 124 -20.54 -4.24 22.23
N HIS A 125 -20.61 -4.30 20.91
CA HIS A 125 -21.87 -4.12 20.16
C HIS A 125 -22.22 -5.21 19.15
N LYS A 126 -21.78 -6.46 19.33
CA LYS A 126 -22.16 -7.62 18.49
C LYS A 126 -22.19 -7.31 16.97
N VAL A 127 -21.19 -6.58 16.48
CA VAL A 127 -21.01 -6.34 15.06
C VAL A 127 -20.65 -7.67 14.38
N ASP A 128 -21.10 -7.87 13.15
CA ASP A 128 -20.75 -9.06 12.35
C ASP A 128 -19.22 -9.26 12.33
N ASP A 129 -18.74 -10.41 12.83
CA ASP A 129 -17.33 -10.75 12.94
C ASP A 129 -16.57 -10.60 11.62
N LYS A 130 -17.25 -10.81 10.49
CA LYS A 130 -16.65 -10.66 9.17
C LYS A 130 -16.37 -9.20 8.83
N VAL A 131 -17.30 -8.30 9.16
CA VAL A 131 -17.11 -6.84 8.98
C VAL A 131 -16.01 -6.35 9.90
N VAL A 132 -15.98 -6.85 11.15
CA VAL A 132 -14.93 -6.53 12.12
C VAL A 132 -13.55 -6.92 11.61
N LYS A 133 -13.41 -8.17 11.14
CA LYS A 133 -12.14 -8.66 10.56
C LYS A 133 -11.71 -7.82 9.37
N GLU A 134 -12.62 -7.48 8.46
CA GLU A 134 -12.32 -6.62 7.32
C GLU A 134 -11.86 -5.22 7.78
N PHE A 135 -12.54 -4.61 8.76
CA PHE A 135 -12.13 -3.31 9.30
C PHE A 135 -10.74 -3.37 9.96
N VAL A 136 -10.51 -4.35 10.83
CA VAL A 136 -9.22 -4.54 11.50
C VAL A 136 -8.11 -4.75 10.46
N ASN A 137 -8.35 -5.53 9.42
CA ASN A 137 -7.37 -5.79 8.37
C ASN A 137 -7.01 -4.53 7.58
N VAL A 138 -7.99 -3.68 7.22
CA VAL A 138 -7.69 -2.44 6.48
C VAL A 138 -7.05 -1.35 7.35
N THR A 139 -7.14 -1.47 8.67
CA THR A 139 -6.51 -0.55 9.63
C THR A 139 -5.13 -1.01 10.11
N LYS A 140 -4.76 -2.27 9.84
CA LYS A 140 -3.41 -2.77 10.14
C LYS A 140 -2.38 -2.01 9.32
N LYS A 141 -1.23 -1.81 9.95
CA LYS A 141 -0.02 -1.33 9.31
C LYS A 141 0.96 -2.49 9.21
N ALA A 142 1.63 -2.59 8.07
CA ALA A 142 2.70 -3.57 7.94
C ALA A 142 3.90 -3.20 8.81
N SER A 143 4.63 -4.21 9.29
CA SER A 143 5.80 -4.07 10.14
C SER A 143 7.08 -4.35 9.36
N PHE A 144 8.04 -3.43 9.47
CA PHE A 144 9.39 -3.60 8.93
C PHE A 144 10.06 -4.85 9.50
N ASP A 145 10.02 -5.00 10.81
CA ASP A 145 10.73 -6.10 11.50
C ASP A 145 10.23 -7.48 11.04
N VAL A 146 8.91 -7.60 10.82
CA VAL A 146 8.31 -8.84 10.30
C VAL A 146 8.79 -9.11 8.87
N SER A 147 8.73 -8.10 7.99
CA SER A 147 9.18 -8.24 6.60
C SER A 147 10.69 -8.49 6.52
N HIS A 148 11.48 -7.75 7.31
CA HIS A 148 12.92 -7.86 7.26
C HIS A 148 13.44 -9.23 7.74
N LYS A 149 12.81 -9.84 8.75
CA LYS A 149 13.14 -11.22 9.18
C LYS A 149 12.98 -12.24 8.05
N VAL A 150 12.01 -12.05 7.16
CA VAL A 150 11.80 -12.93 6.01
C VAL A 150 12.85 -12.68 4.94
N VAL A 151 13.25 -11.43 4.75
CA VAL A 151 14.13 -10.98 3.65
C VAL A 151 15.60 -11.10 4.01
N ALA A 152 15.95 -10.88 5.27
CA ALA A 152 17.33 -10.90 5.80
C ALA A 152 17.92 -12.31 5.99
N THR A 153 17.39 -13.34 5.35
CA THR A 153 17.94 -14.71 5.41
C THR A 153 19.33 -14.84 4.78
N VAL A 154 19.91 -13.77 4.30
CA VAL A 154 21.26 -13.73 3.75
C VAL A 154 22.18 -13.17 4.81
N GLU A 155 22.73 -14.04 5.63
CA GLU A 155 23.91 -13.76 6.43
C GLU A 155 25.08 -13.46 5.50
N GLY A 156 25.30 -12.21 5.18
CA GLY A 156 26.43 -11.80 4.38
C GLY A 156 27.48 -11.14 5.27
N GLY A 157 28.55 -11.84 5.58
CA GLY A 157 29.78 -11.18 5.96
C GLY A 157 30.27 -10.25 4.84
N TYR A 158 31.44 -9.67 5.00
CA TYR A 158 32.06 -8.90 3.92
C TYR A 158 32.36 -9.81 2.71
N SER A 159 31.86 -9.43 1.54
CA SER A 159 32.12 -10.09 0.25
C SER A 159 33.11 -9.26 -0.57
N ASP A 160 34.15 -9.89 -1.07
CA ASP A 160 35.17 -9.33 -1.96
C ASP A 160 35.16 -9.98 -3.36
N ASP A 161 34.04 -10.57 -3.76
CA ASP A 161 33.90 -11.13 -5.11
C ASP A 161 34.05 -10.04 -6.17
N ARG A 162 35.16 -10.09 -6.91
CA ARG A 162 35.46 -9.12 -7.94
C ARG A 162 34.62 -9.27 -9.22
N LYS A 163 33.85 -10.35 -9.35
CA LYS A 163 32.91 -10.57 -10.45
C LYS A 163 31.55 -9.92 -10.19
N ASP A 164 31.23 -9.66 -8.93
CA ASP A 164 29.99 -8.99 -8.57
C ASP A 164 30.11 -7.48 -8.82
N THR A 165 29.33 -6.97 -9.77
CA THR A 165 29.28 -5.54 -10.11
C THR A 165 28.77 -4.66 -8.96
N GLY A 166 27.96 -5.22 -8.05
CA GLY A 166 27.50 -4.54 -6.85
C GLY A 166 28.61 -4.18 -5.85
N ASN A 167 29.80 -4.78 -6.01
CA ASN A 167 30.97 -4.49 -5.18
C ASN A 167 31.76 -3.25 -5.62
N TYR A 168 31.32 -2.58 -6.68
CA TYR A 168 31.99 -1.40 -7.22
C TYR A 168 31.13 -0.16 -7.12
N VAL A 169 31.78 0.99 -6.95
CA VAL A 169 31.19 2.32 -7.18
C VAL A 169 31.80 2.90 -8.46
N GLU A 170 30.95 3.59 -9.24
CA GLU A 170 31.37 4.37 -10.39
C GLU A 170 31.29 5.84 -10.05
N PHE A 171 32.33 6.61 -10.37
CA PHE A 171 32.40 8.04 -10.14
C PHE A 171 33.27 8.71 -11.20
N GLU A 172 33.04 10.00 -11.40
CA GLU A 172 33.84 10.80 -12.32
C GLU A 172 35.11 11.30 -11.63
N LEU A 173 36.24 11.09 -12.28
CA LEU A 173 37.53 11.62 -11.86
C LEU A 173 38.25 12.24 -13.10
N ASN A 174 38.48 13.54 -13.05
CA ASN A 174 39.12 14.30 -14.12
C ASN A 174 38.47 14.07 -15.52
N GLY A 175 37.12 14.12 -15.56
CA GLY A 175 36.34 13.92 -16.80
C GLY A 175 36.26 12.48 -17.30
N LYS A 176 36.69 11.51 -16.49
CA LYS A 176 36.63 10.07 -16.85
C LYS A 176 35.87 9.28 -15.80
N MET A 177 35.01 8.37 -16.24
CA MET A 177 34.35 7.42 -15.34
C MET A 177 35.36 6.38 -14.84
N VAL A 178 35.45 6.24 -13.53
CA VAL A 178 36.34 5.32 -12.82
C VAL A 178 35.53 4.38 -11.95
N LYS A 179 35.93 3.11 -11.92
CA LYS A 179 35.37 2.11 -10.99
C LYS A 179 36.31 1.90 -9.81
N ARG A 180 35.74 1.92 -8.60
CA ARG A 180 36.48 1.57 -7.38
C ARG A 180 35.83 0.38 -6.70
N PHE A 181 36.63 -0.61 -6.38
CA PHE A 181 36.20 -1.78 -5.61
C PHE A 181 36.05 -1.43 -4.12
N ILE A 182 34.88 -1.71 -3.56
CA ILE A 182 34.53 -1.45 -2.14
C ILE A 182 34.12 -2.75 -1.44
N GLY A 183 33.41 -3.64 -2.14
CA GLY A 183 32.81 -4.85 -1.58
C GLY A 183 31.34 -4.66 -1.20
N THR A 184 30.76 -5.71 -0.64
CA THR A 184 29.39 -5.78 -0.12
C THR A 184 29.41 -6.38 1.29
N LYS A 185 28.55 -5.93 2.19
CA LYS A 185 28.39 -6.49 3.53
C LYS A 185 26.94 -6.42 3.96
N TYR A 186 26.44 -7.47 4.59
CA TYR A 186 25.02 -7.59 4.99
C TYR A 186 24.05 -7.31 3.85
N GLY A 187 24.41 -7.65 2.59
CA GLY A 187 23.60 -7.33 1.41
C GLY A 187 23.60 -5.87 0.99
N ILE A 188 24.33 -4.99 1.69
CA ILE A 188 24.49 -3.59 1.30
C ILE A 188 25.61 -3.50 0.27
N SER A 189 25.24 -3.19 -0.99
CA SER A 189 26.20 -3.03 -2.10
C SER A 189 26.95 -1.69 -2.00
N ALA A 190 28.09 -1.61 -2.68
CA ALA A 190 28.92 -0.41 -2.69
C ALA A 190 28.20 0.88 -3.12
N PRO A 191 27.36 0.89 -4.17
CA PRO A 191 26.56 2.06 -4.54
C PRO A 191 25.53 2.45 -3.49
N VAL A 192 24.96 1.48 -2.77
CA VAL A 192 23.99 1.75 -1.71
C VAL A 192 24.69 2.42 -0.54
N LEU A 193 25.86 1.92 -0.13
CA LEU A 193 26.65 2.53 0.94
C LEU A 193 27.09 3.94 0.55
N MET A 194 27.53 4.17 -0.69
CA MET A 194 27.90 5.50 -1.19
C MET A 194 26.75 6.49 -1.06
N LYS A 195 25.55 6.07 -1.44
CA LYS A 195 24.36 6.93 -1.32
C LYS A 195 24.01 7.25 0.14
N TYR A 196 24.15 6.28 1.03
CA TYR A 196 23.89 6.47 2.46
C TYR A 196 24.89 7.43 3.11
N LEU A 197 26.18 7.26 2.82
CA LEU A 197 27.24 8.12 3.36
C LEU A 197 27.24 9.53 2.76
N GLY A 198 26.67 9.74 1.57
CA GLY A 198 26.72 11.01 0.83
C GLY A 198 28.10 11.36 0.25
N HIS A 199 29.06 10.43 0.31
CA HIS A 199 30.41 10.58 -0.25
C HIS A 199 30.94 9.24 -0.76
N LEU A 200 32.05 9.28 -1.50
CA LEU A 200 32.72 8.10 -2.04
C LEU A 200 33.29 7.22 -0.92
N PRO A 201 32.79 5.99 -0.70
CA PRO A 201 33.24 5.13 0.39
C PRO A 201 34.65 4.58 0.13
N LYS A 202 35.32 4.24 1.22
CA LYS A 202 36.51 3.41 1.23
C LYS A 202 36.14 1.95 1.52
N LYS A 203 37.04 1.02 1.26
CA LYS A 203 36.85 -0.40 1.59
C LYS A 203 36.63 -0.60 3.09
N GLU A 204 37.32 0.17 3.91
CA GLU A 204 37.21 0.14 5.38
C GLU A 204 35.81 0.54 5.86
N ASP A 205 35.14 1.46 5.19
CA ASP A 205 33.78 1.89 5.52
C ASP A 205 32.81 0.70 5.37
N MET A 206 32.97 -0.10 4.30
CA MET A 206 32.18 -1.31 4.10
C MET A 206 32.54 -2.42 5.11
N MET A 207 33.83 -2.63 5.35
CA MET A 207 34.28 -3.66 6.30
C MET A 207 33.81 -3.36 7.72
N ASN A 208 33.77 -2.09 8.12
CA ASN A 208 33.33 -1.62 9.44
C ASN A 208 31.81 -1.38 9.54
N LEU A 209 31.06 -1.57 8.45
CA LEU A 209 29.60 -1.44 8.48
C LEU A 209 29.03 -2.38 9.55
N SER A 210 28.29 -1.83 10.53
CA SER A 210 27.60 -2.61 11.53
C SER A 210 26.28 -3.18 10.97
N TYR A 211 25.78 -4.23 11.62
CA TYR A 211 24.46 -4.79 11.23
C TYR A 211 23.34 -3.80 11.51
N GLU A 212 23.41 -3.04 12.61
CA GLU A 212 22.46 -2.01 12.97
C GLU A 212 22.39 -0.92 11.88
N THR A 213 23.55 -0.44 11.41
CA THR A 213 23.61 0.52 10.31
C THR A 213 23.06 -0.07 9.00
N ALA A 214 23.32 -1.34 8.72
CA ALA A 214 22.72 -2.01 7.58
C ALA A 214 21.20 -2.07 7.69
N LEU A 215 20.65 -2.36 8.88
CA LEU A 215 19.20 -2.32 9.15
C LEU A 215 18.60 -0.94 8.91
N GLU A 216 19.28 0.12 9.38
CA GLU A 216 18.85 1.51 9.13
C GLU A 216 18.79 1.81 7.64
N ILE A 217 19.81 1.40 6.87
CA ILE A 217 19.84 1.57 5.41
C ILE A 217 18.68 0.82 4.74
N TYR A 218 18.40 -0.43 5.15
CA TYR A 218 17.27 -1.20 4.63
C TYR A 218 15.94 -0.53 4.94
N LYS A 219 15.78 -0.07 6.18
CA LYS A 219 14.56 0.58 6.63
C LYS A 219 14.34 1.89 5.89
N ASP A 220 15.30 2.79 5.86
CA ASP A 220 15.19 4.08 5.18
C ASP A 220 14.92 3.88 3.67
N LYS A 221 15.79 3.14 2.99
CA LYS A 221 15.76 3.07 1.53
C LYS A 221 14.59 2.30 0.97
N TYR A 222 14.26 1.14 1.56
CA TYR A 222 13.33 0.19 0.96
C TYR A 222 11.99 0.10 1.69
N TRP A 223 11.88 0.66 2.90
CA TRP A 223 10.67 0.65 3.68
C TRP A 223 10.06 2.05 3.84
N ASP A 224 10.71 2.95 4.56
CA ASP A 224 10.16 4.27 4.89
C ASP A 224 9.96 5.14 3.64
N ASN A 225 10.97 5.21 2.77
CA ASN A 225 10.90 5.97 1.51
C ASN A 225 9.92 5.39 0.48
N GLN A 226 9.37 4.21 0.72
CA GLN A 226 8.34 3.58 -0.11
C GLN A 226 6.99 3.47 0.61
N ASP A 227 6.82 4.12 1.76
CA ASP A 227 5.57 4.11 2.53
C ASP A 227 5.04 2.68 2.83
N MET A 228 5.93 1.68 3.00
CA MET A 228 5.56 0.27 3.14
C MET A 228 4.63 0.02 4.33
N GLU A 229 4.75 0.79 5.42
CA GLU A 229 3.86 0.69 6.57
C GLU A 229 2.38 0.96 6.24
N LYS A 230 2.11 1.65 5.11
CA LYS A 230 0.75 1.98 4.68
C LYS A 230 0.02 0.81 4.01
N PHE A 231 0.73 -0.27 3.66
CA PHE A 231 0.07 -1.49 3.20
C PHE A 231 -0.64 -2.18 4.37
N CYS A 232 -1.89 -2.57 4.16
CA CYS A 232 -2.73 -3.14 5.22
C CYS A 232 -2.52 -4.66 5.45
N ASN A 233 -1.87 -5.34 4.50
CA ASN A 233 -1.57 -6.77 4.62
C ASN A 233 -0.05 -6.99 4.70
N GLN A 234 0.39 -7.71 5.73
CA GLN A 234 1.80 -7.96 5.99
C GLN A 234 2.47 -8.76 4.87
N SER A 235 1.80 -9.76 4.32
CA SER A 235 2.37 -10.60 3.25
C SER A 235 2.55 -9.80 1.96
N VAL A 236 1.59 -8.93 1.62
CA VAL A 236 1.69 -8.01 0.47
C VAL A 236 2.84 -7.03 0.67
N ALA A 237 2.95 -6.40 1.84
CA ALA A 237 4.08 -5.52 2.14
C ALA A 237 5.42 -6.26 2.07
N THR A 238 5.49 -7.49 2.59
CA THR A 238 6.70 -8.31 2.59
C THR A 238 7.15 -8.69 1.17
N ILE A 239 6.23 -9.13 0.30
CA ILE A 239 6.59 -9.49 -1.07
C ILE A 239 7.01 -8.27 -1.90
N ILE A 240 6.44 -7.08 -1.63
CA ILE A 240 6.84 -5.82 -2.26
C ILE A 240 8.22 -5.40 -1.76
N TYR A 241 8.44 -5.41 -0.44
CA TYR A 241 9.71 -5.07 0.19
C TYR A 241 10.84 -5.98 -0.30
N ASP A 242 10.62 -7.29 -0.30
CA ASP A 242 11.57 -8.27 -0.84
C ASP A 242 11.91 -7.98 -2.31
N GLY A 243 10.90 -7.61 -3.10
CA GLY A 243 11.10 -7.20 -4.49
C GLY A 243 11.92 -5.92 -4.63
N CYS A 244 11.69 -4.93 -3.78
CA CYS A 244 12.49 -3.69 -3.78
C CYS A 244 13.97 -3.96 -3.46
N VAL A 245 14.23 -4.87 -2.53
CA VAL A 245 15.59 -5.27 -2.16
C VAL A 245 16.25 -6.06 -3.29
N ASN A 246 15.56 -7.03 -3.88
CA ASN A 246 16.14 -8.00 -4.81
C ASN A 246 16.10 -7.56 -6.29
N GLN A 247 14.97 -7.01 -6.76
CA GLN A 247 14.78 -6.57 -8.15
C GLN A 247 14.92 -5.06 -8.33
N GLY A 248 15.18 -4.34 -7.23
CA GLY A 248 15.26 -2.89 -7.20
C GLY A 248 13.89 -2.20 -7.14
N ILE A 249 13.88 -0.98 -6.60
CA ILE A 249 12.66 -0.16 -6.47
C ILE A 249 12.02 0.10 -7.84
N GLY A 250 12.84 0.35 -8.88
CA GLY A 250 12.36 0.53 -10.26
C GLY A 250 11.59 -0.68 -10.77
N GLY A 251 12.16 -1.88 -10.60
CA GLY A 251 11.51 -3.13 -10.97
C GLY A 251 10.18 -3.35 -10.24
N MET A 252 10.12 -3.02 -8.96
CA MET A 252 8.86 -3.12 -8.21
C MET A 252 7.83 -2.08 -8.61
N LYS A 253 8.25 -0.87 -9.01
CA LYS A 253 7.33 0.11 -9.59
C LYS A 253 6.64 -0.43 -10.85
N GLU A 254 7.38 -1.10 -11.73
CA GLU A 254 6.80 -1.73 -12.93
C GLU A 254 5.81 -2.85 -12.56
N VAL A 255 6.17 -3.71 -11.60
CA VAL A 255 5.27 -4.77 -11.11
C VAL A 255 3.97 -4.19 -10.56
N LEU A 256 4.05 -3.17 -9.69
CA LEU A 256 2.87 -2.54 -9.10
C LEU A 256 2.01 -1.79 -10.13
N ARG A 257 2.62 -1.18 -11.17
CA ARG A 257 1.85 -0.61 -12.29
C ARG A 257 1.05 -1.68 -13.02
N LYS A 258 1.64 -2.85 -13.28
CA LYS A 258 0.90 -3.97 -13.90
C LYS A 258 -0.26 -4.41 -13.03
N VAL A 259 -0.05 -4.54 -11.70
CA VAL A 259 -1.14 -4.87 -10.75
C VAL A 259 -2.27 -3.84 -10.81
N LEU A 260 -1.95 -2.56 -10.86
CA LEU A 260 -2.93 -1.47 -10.97
C LEU A 260 -3.66 -1.52 -12.32
N ASN A 261 -2.93 -1.70 -13.41
CA ASN A 261 -3.50 -1.78 -14.77
C ASN A 261 -4.45 -2.97 -14.93
N ASP A 262 -4.13 -4.14 -14.38
CA ASP A 262 -5.01 -5.31 -14.37
C ASP A 262 -6.33 -5.06 -13.64
N ASN A 263 -6.34 -4.08 -12.73
CA ASN A 263 -7.51 -3.63 -12.00
C ASN A 263 -8.15 -2.36 -12.58
N GLY A 264 -7.78 -1.99 -13.81
CA GLY A 264 -8.37 -0.87 -14.55
C GLY A 264 -7.84 0.51 -14.16
N ILE A 265 -6.73 0.58 -13.40
CA ILE A 265 -6.13 1.84 -12.96
C ILE A 265 -4.93 2.16 -13.84
N GLN A 266 -5.10 3.12 -14.75
CA GLN A 266 -4.00 3.60 -15.56
C GLN A 266 -3.11 4.56 -14.75
N ILE A 267 -1.80 4.29 -14.76
CA ILE A 267 -0.79 5.10 -14.06
C ILE A 267 0.37 5.39 -15.02
N SER A 268 0.75 6.66 -15.13
CA SER A 268 1.85 7.06 -16.00
C SER A 268 3.20 6.53 -15.51
N GLU A 269 4.16 6.39 -16.40
CA GLU A 269 5.50 5.91 -16.07
C GLU A 269 6.23 6.81 -15.07
N ASP A 270 6.00 8.13 -15.16
CA ASP A 270 6.61 9.12 -14.26
C ASP A 270 5.99 9.11 -12.86
N THR A 271 4.82 8.53 -12.70
CA THR A 271 4.11 8.48 -11.42
C THR A 271 4.56 7.26 -10.60
N SER A 272 4.82 7.47 -9.32
CA SER A 272 5.18 6.36 -8.42
C SER A 272 3.93 5.62 -7.91
N PRO A 273 3.86 4.29 -8.07
CA PRO A 273 2.78 3.48 -7.47
C PRO A 273 2.88 3.37 -5.95
N PHE A 274 3.93 3.91 -5.32
CA PHE A 274 4.07 4.02 -3.87
C PHE A 274 3.43 5.30 -3.30
N GLN A 275 2.82 6.15 -4.11
CA GLN A 275 2.02 7.26 -3.59
C GLN A 275 0.81 6.73 -2.81
N SER A 276 0.45 7.43 -1.74
CA SER A 276 -0.59 6.99 -0.78
C SER A 276 -1.92 6.65 -1.44
N GLU A 277 -2.28 7.33 -2.53
CA GLU A 277 -3.51 7.06 -3.29
C GLU A 277 -3.51 5.67 -3.94
N TYR A 278 -2.40 5.27 -4.57
CA TYR A 278 -2.28 3.94 -5.19
C TYR A 278 -2.15 2.83 -4.16
N ILE A 279 -1.45 3.08 -3.04
CA ILE A 279 -1.42 2.14 -1.91
C ILE A 279 -2.83 1.91 -1.37
N LYS A 280 -3.66 2.95 -1.21
CA LYS A 280 -5.07 2.81 -0.82
C LYS A 280 -5.85 1.94 -1.80
N ILE A 281 -5.64 2.13 -3.11
CA ILE A 281 -6.27 1.30 -4.14
C ILE A 281 -5.83 -0.16 -3.97
N ILE A 282 -4.53 -0.44 -3.89
CA ILE A 282 -4.00 -1.79 -3.68
C ILE A 282 -4.57 -2.42 -2.40
N ASN A 283 -4.64 -1.66 -1.30
CA ASN A 283 -5.25 -2.10 -0.07
C ASN A 283 -6.75 -2.44 -0.20
N SER A 284 -7.45 -1.82 -1.14
CA SER A 284 -8.88 -2.07 -1.39
C SER A 284 -9.16 -3.33 -2.22
N LEU A 285 -8.15 -3.90 -2.87
CA LEU A 285 -8.25 -5.11 -3.66
C LEU A 285 -8.22 -6.37 -2.77
N ASP A 286 -8.55 -7.52 -3.34
CA ASP A 286 -8.34 -8.81 -2.69
C ASP A 286 -6.83 -9.03 -2.47
N GLN A 287 -6.40 -9.13 -1.21
CA GLN A 287 -4.98 -9.15 -0.88
C GLN A 287 -4.29 -10.45 -1.26
N ASN A 288 -5.01 -11.57 -1.26
CA ASN A 288 -4.48 -12.84 -1.74
C ASN A 288 -4.23 -12.77 -3.26
N GLN A 289 -5.20 -12.22 -4.00
CA GLN A 289 -5.06 -12.02 -5.44
C GLN A 289 -3.91 -11.04 -5.75
N VAL A 290 -3.81 -9.93 -5.01
CA VAL A 290 -2.71 -8.96 -5.15
C VAL A 290 -1.36 -9.65 -4.93
N PHE A 291 -1.21 -10.41 -3.85
CA PHE A 291 0.02 -11.14 -3.53
C PHE A 291 0.42 -12.09 -4.66
N ASN A 292 -0.51 -12.92 -5.13
CA ASN A 292 -0.25 -13.88 -6.19
C ASN A 292 0.05 -13.21 -7.54
N THR A 293 -0.59 -12.09 -7.84
CA THR A 293 -0.32 -11.30 -9.05
C THR A 293 1.08 -10.68 -9.01
N ILE A 294 1.49 -10.12 -7.85
CA ILE A 294 2.85 -9.64 -7.64
C ILE A 294 3.85 -10.78 -7.80
N LYS A 295 3.60 -11.93 -7.18
CA LYS A 295 4.47 -13.12 -7.28
C LYS A 295 4.68 -13.54 -8.73
N LYS A 296 3.59 -13.59 -9.52
CA LYS A 296 3.62 -13.88 -10.96
C LYS A 296 4.50 -12.87 -11.73
N TYR A 297 4.23 -11.57 -11.60
CA TYR A 297 4.97 -10.55 -12.35
C TYR A 297 6.45 -10.45 -11.95
N ARG A 298 6.76 -10.73 -10.69
CA ARG A 298 8.15 -10.86 -10.25
C ARG A 298 8.85 -12.05 -10.88
N LYS A 299 8.15 -13.19 -11.01
CA LYS A 299 8.65 -14.38 -11.69
C LYS A 299 8.93 -14.09 -13.19
N ASP A 300 7.98 -13.45 -13.87
CA ASP A 300 8.14 -13.06 -15.28
C ASP A 300 9.38 -12.17 -15.49
N ARG A 301 9.64 -11.25 -14.54
CA ARG A 301 10.86 -10.42 -14.58
C ARG A 301 12.14 -11.22 -14.40
N TYR A 302 12.17 -12.26 -13.59
CA TYR A 302 13.34 -13.12 -13.44
C TYR A 302 13.64 -13.87 -14.75
N HIS A 303 12.61 -14.41 -15.41
CA HIS A 303 12.75 -15.09 -16.69
C HIS A 303 13.26 -14.15 -17.81
N SER A 304 12.93 -12.88 -17.76
CA SER A 304 13.35 -11.90 -18.77
C SER A 304 14.69 -11.20 -18.48
N ALA A 305 15.35 -11.51 -17.35
CA ALA A 305 16.61 -10.89 -16.97
C ALA A 305 17.78 -11.44 -17.80
N GLU A 306 18.71 -10.58 -18.24
CA GLU A 306 19.90 -10.99 -19.01
C GLU A 306 20.77 -12.01 -18.26
N THR A 307 20.72 -12.03 -16.93
CA THR A 307 21.48 -12.94 -16.07
C THR A 307 20.65 -14.15 -15.60
N ALA A 308 19.49 -14.40 -16.21
CA ALA A 308 18.60 -15.49 -15.84
C ALA A 308 19.31 -16.86 -15.85
N GLU A 309 20.10 -17.15 -16.88
CA GLU A 309 20.80 -18.44 -17.02
C GLU A 309 21.65 -18.82 -15.80
N THR A 310 22.20 -17.83 -15.08
CA THR A 310 23.12 -18.07 -13.96
C THR A 310 22.49 -17.94 -12.59
N HIS A 311 21.43 -17.15 -12.42
CA HIS A 311 20.89 -16.76 -11.11
C HIS A 311 19.42 -17.08 -10.89
N GLU A 312 18.68 -17.44 -11.94
CA GLU A 312 17.23 -17.66 -11.90
C GLU A 312 16.80 -18.67 -10.83
N GLY A 313 17.49 -19.79 -10.73
CA GLY A 313 17.17 -20.82 -9.74
C GLY A 313 17.18 -20.31 -8.29
N GLY A 314 18.14 -19.46 -7.96
CA GLY A 314 18.24 -18.83 -6.64
C GLY A 314 17.12 -17.82 -6.40
N TRP A 315 16.79 -17.02 -7.41
CA TRP A 315 15.72 -16.02 -7.32
C TRP A 315 14.33 -16.66 -7.21
N LEU A 316 14.07 -17.71 -7.99
CA LEU A 316 12.81 -18.45 -7.93
C LEU A 316 12.65 -19.15 -6.58
N ASN A 317 13.70 -19.80 -6.07
CA ASN A 317 13.67 -20.44 -4.76
C ASN A 317 13.39 -19.44 -3.63
N ARG A 318 13.92 -18.20 -3.73
CA ARG A 318 13.62 -17.12 -2.80
C ARG A 318 12.15 -16.72 -2.89
N LEU A 319 11.64 -16.52 -4.09
CA LEU A 319 10.25 -16.10 -4.34
C LEU A 319 9.25 -17.16 -3.88
N GLU A 320 9.55 -18.44 -4.07
CA GLU A 320 8.67 -19.55 -3.66
C GLU A 320 8.53 -19.67 -2.14
N LYS A 321 9.51 -19.24 -1.36
CA LYS A 321 9.45 -19.21 0.10
C LYS A 321 8.53 -18.12 0.66
N LEU A 322 8.12 -17.15 -0.17
CA LEU A 322 7.16 -16.13 0.23
C LEU A 322 5.75 -16.71 0.12
N GLU A 323 5.04 -16.74 1.23
CA GLU A 323 3.70 -17.27 1.36
C GLU A 323 2.72 -16.17 1.79
N TYR A 324 1.49 -16.28 1.34
CA TYR A 324 0.41 -15.42 1.78
C TYR A 324 -0.15 -15.94 3.10
N VAL A 325 -0.19 -15.05 4.09
CA VAL A 325 -0.83 -15.30 5.39
C VAL A 325 -1.87 -14.22 5.62
N ASP A 326 -3.10 -14.62 5.99
CA ASP A 326 -4.22 -13.70 6.28
C ASP A 326 -4.00 -12.86 7.54
#